data_d3ab079b5027bfb9927c259d211ba9b3
#
_entry.id   d3ab079b5027bfb9927c259d211ba9b3
#
_cell.length_a   1.000
_cell.length_b   1.000
_cell.length_c   1.000
_cell.angle_alpha   90.00
_cell.angle_beta   90.00
_cell.angle_gamma   90.00
#
_symmetry.space_group_name_H-M   'P 1'
#
loop_
_entity.id
_entity.type
_entity.pdbx_description
1 polymer ?
#
loop_
_entity_poly.entity_id
_entity_poly.type
_entity_poly.pdbx_seq_one_letter_code
_entity_poly.pdbx_strand_id
1 'polypeptide(L)'
;MADSSLVVLVDMDGVLADFDRAVIEALKPTCPDIRVSAHSHRLHRAFPAYAEQIKTVTSARGFFSGLKPVQHAVAGWRLLAELGYQPRICSSPLAAHPDCEAEKRGWLADLLGEQAAFEAYIVRDKCSCPGIALIDDIPSVECEPSDWEHIVFDMPYNQQSPSARRLRGWLDPKLPDLLLGARRRYRQRAGQ
;
A
#
# COMPACT_ATOMS: atom_id res chain seq x y z
N MET A 1 -23.61 -1.67 8.77
CA MET A 1 -22.38 -0.91 8.49
C MET A 1 -21.23 -1.60 9.21
N ALA A 2 -20.06 -1.77 8.57
CA ALA A 2 -18.91 -2.37 9.24
C ALA A 2 -18.48 -1.46 10.42
N ASP A 3 -18.09 -2.08 11.53
CA ASP A 3 -17.54 -1.34 12.68
C ASP A 3 -16.17 -0.79 12.28
N SER A 4 -16.08 0.52 12.01
CA SER A 4 -14.86 1.19 11.61
C SER A 4 -13.74 1.08 12.65
N SER A 5 -14.09 0.75 13.91
CA SER A 5 -13.10 0.48 14.98
C SER A 5 -12.30 -0.81 14.78
N LEU A 6 -12.59 -1.58 13.73
CA LEU A 6 -11.90 -2.81 13.36
C LEU A 6 -11.25 -2.73 11.97
N VAL A 7 -11.53 -1.69 11.19
CA VAL A 7 -11.02 -1.56 9.82
C VAL A 7 -9.54 -1.16 9.83
N VAL A 8 -8.71 -1.95 9.16
CA VAL A 8 -7.31 -1.66 8.87
C VAL A 8 -7.15 -1.45 7.37
N LEU A 9 -6.81 -0.24 6.98
CA LEU A 9 -6.53 0.12 5.60
C LEU A 9 -5.14 -0.38 5.20
N VAL A 10 -5.03 -0.94 4.01
CA VAL A 10 -3.78 -1.52 3.48
C VAL A 10 -3.57 -1.00 2.06
N ASP A 11 -2.43 -0.37 1.81
CA ASP A 11 -2.08 0.01 0.44
C ASP A 11 -1.75 -1.23 -0.41
N MET A 12 -1.82 -1.07 -1.72
CA MET A 12 -1.51 -2.13 -2.67
C MET A 12 -0.07 -2.05 -3.15
N ASP A 13 0.31 -0.94 -3.80
CA ASP A 13 1.60 -0.80 -4.47
C ASP A 13 2.72 -0.61 -3.44
N GLY A 14 3.76 -1.45 -3.46
CA GLY A 14 4.84 -1.43 -2.47
C GLY A 14 4.53 -2.13 -1.14
N VAL A 15 3.26 -2.44 -0.86
CA VAL A 15 2.81 -3.08 0.40
C VAL A 15 2.32 -4.51 0.16
N LEU A 16 1.40 -4.72 -0.78
CA LEU A 16 0.92 -6.04 -1.18
C LEU A 16 1.48 -6.48 -2.53
N ALA A 17 1.61 -5.56 -3.47
CA ALA A 17 2.11 -5.77 -4.82
C ALA A 17 3.51 -5.15 -4.98
N ASP A 18 4.46 -5.90 -5.53
CA ASP A 18 5.86 -5.49 -5.71
C ASP A 18 6.01 -4.62 -6.97
N PHE A 19 5.46 -3.39 -6.88
CA PHE A 19 5.39 -2.43 -7.97
C PHE A 19 6.77 -2.04 -8.49
N ASP A 20 7.67 -1.61 -7.60
CA ASP A 20 9.00 -1.14 -7.97
C ASP A 20 9.80 -2.22 -8.68
N ARG A 21 9.73 -3.45 -8.19
CA ARG A 21 10.39 -4.59 -8.81
C ARG A 21 9.88 -4.87 -10.21
N ALA A 22 8.56 -4.80 -10.43
CA ALA A 22 7.99 -5.01 -11.75
C ALA A 22 8.50 -3.97 -12.77
N VAL A 23 8.55 -2.69 -12.38
CA VAL A 23 9.12 -1.62 -13.22
C VAL A 23 10.61 -1.86 -13.49
N ILE A 24 11.38 -2.21 -12.46
CA ILE A 24 12.82 -2.46 -12.57
C ILE A 24 13.09 -3.66 -13.48
N GLU A 25 12.38 -4.78 -13.30
CA GLU A 25 12.52 -5.98 -14.15
C GLU A 25 12.22 -5.67 -15.62
N ALA A 26 11.17 -4.86 -15.89
CA ALA A 26 10.79 -4.47 -17.24
C ALA A 26 11.81 -3.53 -17.92
N LEU A 27 12.44 -2.63 -17.16
CA LEU A 27 13.33 -1.61 -17.72
C LEU A 27 14.81 -1.96 -17.67
N LYS A 28 15.22 -2.95 -16.89
CA LYS A 28 16.63 -3.30 -16.70
C LYS A 28 17.42 -3.55 -18.00
N PRO A 29 16.86 -4.11 -19.07
CA PRO A 29 17.56 -4.29 -20.34
C PRO A 29 17.99 -2.98 -21.02
N THR A 30 17.21 -1.90 -20.82
CA THR A 30 17.45 -0.59 -21.46
C THR A 30 17.87 0.50 -20.48
N CYS A 31 17.66 0.28 -19.20
CA CYS A 31 17.94 1.22 -18.11
C CYS A 31 18.76 0.50 -17.01
N PRO A 32 20.05 0.20 -17.25
CA PRO A 32 20.84 -0.71 -16.41
C PRO A 32 21.02 -0.22 -14.96
N ASP A 33 20.97 1.09 -14.73
CA ASP A 33 21.14 1.72 -13.40
C ASP A 33 19.85 1.77 -12.59
N ILE A 34 18.70 1.40 -13.18
CA ILE A 34 17.44 1.42 -12.46
C ILE A 34 17.42 0.39 -11.33
N ARG A 35 16.99 0.79 -10.16
CA ARG A 35 16.92 -0.03 -8.94
C ARG A 35 15.91 0.55 -7.97
N VAL A 36 15.58 -0.18 -6.91
CA VAL A 36 14.77 0.40 -5.81
C VAL A 36 15.53 1.62 -5.26
N SER A 37 14.82 2.73 -5.20
CA SER A 37 15.40 4.00 -4.73
C SER A 37 15.51 4.00 -3.21
N ALA A 38 16.60 4.60 -2.70
CA ALA A 38 16.75 4.91 -1.27
C ALA A 38 16.25 6.34 -0.92
N HIS A 39 15.77 7.11 -1.90
CA HIS A 39 15.50 8.55 -1.72
C HIS A 39 14.07 8.96 -2.10
N SER A 40 13.35 8.16 -2.87
CA SER A 40 12.01 8.52 -3.33
C SER A 40 11.16 7.28 -3.60
N HIS A 41 9.93 7.27 -3.06
CA HIS A 41 8.90 6.29 -3.38
C HIS A 41 8.38 6.42 -4.83
N ARG A 42 8.76 7.48 -5.54
CA ARG A 42 8.37 7.70 -6.94
C ARG A 42 9.57 7.45 -7.84
N LEU A 43 9.63 6.28 -8.47
CA LEU A 43 10.74 5.89 -9.35
C LEU A 43 11.06 6.93 -10.42
N HIS A 44 10.05 7.56 -11.06
CA HIS A 44 10.27 8.60 -12.06
C HIS A 44 10.94 9.87 -11.51
N ARG A 45 10.83 10.14 -10.21
CA ARG A 45 11.55 11.24 -9.54
C ARG A 45 12.96 10.81 -9.11
N ALA A 46 13.12 9.55 -8.73
CA ALA A 46 14.41 8.98 -8.39
C ALA A 46 15.32 8.82 -9.63
N PHE A 47 14.73 8.51 -10.77
CA PHE A 47 15.40 8.29 -12.05
C PHE A 47 14.78 9.16 -13.16
N PRO A 48 14.98 10.48 -13.13
CA PRO A 48 14.35 11.40 -14.07
C PRO A 48 14.77 11.15 -15.53
N ALA A 49 15.97 10.62 -15.77
CA ALA A 49 16.42 10.21 -17.10
C ALA A 49 15.57 9.08 -17.72
N TYR A 50 14.88 8.31 -16.91
CA TYR A 50 14.04 7.17 -17.33
C TYR A 50 12.53 7.44 -17.10
N ALA A 51 12.14 8.69 -16.81
CA ALA A 51 10.76 9.02 -16.45
C ALA A 51 9.74 8.61 -17.50
N GLU A 52 10.03 8.82 -18.79
CA GLU A 52 9.13 8.43 -19.88
C GLU A 52 9.04 6.90 -20.06
N GLN A 53 10.15 6.20 -19.91
CA GLN A 53 10.16 4.73 -19.97
C GLN A 53 9.37 4.13 -18.79
N ILE A 54 9.56 4.67 -17.59
CA ILE A 54 8.79 4.27 -16.40
C ILE A 54 7.30 4.49 -16.65
N LYS A 55 6.92 5.68 -17.15
CA LYS A 55 5.54 6.00 -17.50
C LYS A 55 4.98 5.03 -18.54
N THR A 56 5.74 4.74 -19.59
CA THR A 56 5.32 3.80 -20.65
C THR A 56 5.03 2.41 -20.08
N VAL A 57 5.93 1.88 -19.24
CA VAL A 57 5.76 0.56 -18.61
C VAL A 57 4.54 0.56 -17.69
N THR A 58 4.43 1.55 -16.80
CA THR A 58 3.36 1.59 -15.79
C THR A 58 1.99 1.94 -16.36
N SER A 59 1.93 2.51 -17.59
CA SER A 59 0.67 2.79 -18.29
C SER A 59 0.28 1.68 -19.27
N ALA A 60 1.11 0.66 -19.44
CA ALA A 60 0.84 -0.45 -20.35
C ALA A 60 -0.27 -1.34 -19.78
N ARG A 61 -1.20 -1.75 -20.65
CA ARG A 61 -2.27 -2.69 -20.30
C ARG A 61 -1.69 -3.99 -19.77
N GLY A 62 -2.25 -4.47 -18.67
CA GLY A 62 -1.78 -5.69 -18.01
C GLY A 62 -0.68 -5.46 -16.96
N PHE A 63 -0.19 -4.21 -16.80
CA PHE A 63 0.86 -3.92 -15.85
C PHE A 63 0.47 -4.28 -14.41
N PHE A 64 -0.68 -3.78 -13.93
CA PHE A 64 -1.13 -4.07 -12.56
C PHE A 64 -1.60 -5.51 -12.39
N SER A 65 -2.22 -6.11 -13.40
CA SER A 65 -2.61 -7.53 -13.39
C SER A 65 -1.41 -8.48 -13.31
N GLY A 66 -0.24 -8.05 -13.83
CA GLY A 66 0.98 -8.85 -13.85
C GLY A 66 1.87 -8.69 -12.61
N LEU A 67 1.52 -7.87 -11.64
CA LEU A 67 2.33 -7.63 -10.46
C LEU A 67 2.49 -8.91 -9.61
N LYS A 68 3.70 -9.15 -9.13
CA LYS A 68 3.95 -10.20 -8.14
C LYS A 68 3.61 -9.69 -6.74
N PRO A 69 3.09 -10.55 -5.84
CA PRO A 69 2.89 -10.15 -4.46
C PRO A 69 4.23 -9.91 -3.75
N VAL A 70 4.24 -8.95 -2.84
CA VAL A 70 5.33 -8.76 -1.85
C VAL A 70 5.43 -10.02 -0.99
N GLN A 71 6.63 -10.33 -0.55
CA GLN A 71 6.88 -11.50 0.29
C GLN A 71 5.94 -11.52 1.51
N HIS A 72 5.25 -12.63 1.71
CA HIS A 72 4.30 -12.84 2.81
C HIS A 72 3.04 -11.94 2.79
N ALA A 73 2.74 -11.22 1.71
CA ALA A 73 1.57 -10.33 1.63
C ALA A 73 0.25 -11.04 1.96
N VAL A 74 0.01 -12.21 1.36
CA VAL A 74 -1.21 -13.02 1.63
C VAL A 74 -1.26 -13.50 3.07
N ALA A 75 -0.13 -13.91 3.64
CA ALA A 75 -0.06 -14.34 5.04
C ALA A 75 -0.35 -13.18 5.99
N GLY A 76 0.22 -11.99 5.71
CA GLY A 76 -0.04 -10.77 6.47
C GLY A 76 -1.50 -10.34 6.40
N TRP A 77 -2.11 -10.37 5.21
CA TRP A 77 -3.53 -10.10 5.03
C TRP A 77 -4.42 -11.02 5.88
N ARG A 78 -4.13 -12.33 5.86
CA ARG A 78 -4.86 -13.31 6.68
C ARG A 78 -4.63 -13.09 8.17
N LEU A 79 -3.40 -12.76 8.58
CA LEU A 79 -3.07 -12.46 9.96
C LEU A 79 -3.87 -11.27 10.51
N LEU A 80 -4.13 -10.23 9.69
CA LEU A 80 -5.01 -9.13 10.09
C LEU A 80 -6.41 -9.63 10.45
N ALA A 81 -6.98 -10.52 9.64
CA ALA A 81 -8.30 -11.11 9.91
C ALA A 81 -8.29 -12.05 11.13
N GLU A 82 -7.24 -12.86 11.30
CA GLU A 82 -7.05 -13.75 12.46
C GLU A 82 -6.93 -12.96 13.77
N LEU A 83 -6.34 -11.76 13.72
CA LEU A 83 -6.27 -10.84 14.86
C LEU A 83 -7.60 -10.12 15.14
N GLY A 84 -8.66 -10.42 14.36
CA GLY A 84 -10.01 -9.87 14.54
C GLY A 84 -10.21 -8.49 13.92
N TYR A 85 -9.33 -8.08 12.98
CA TYR A 85 -9.51 -6.86 12.20
C TYR A 85 -10.19 -7.14 10.86
N GLN A 86 -10.66 -6.08 10.22
CA GLN A 86 -11.28 -6.09 8.90
C GLN A 86 -10.31 -5.38 7.92
N PRO A 87 -9.38 -6.11 7.28
CA PRO A 87 -8.49 -5.48 6.32
C PRO A 87 -9.27 -4.99 5.10
N ARG A 88 -8.97 -3.76 4.65
CA ARG A 88 -9.54 -3.12 3.46
C ARG A 88 -8.42 -2.53 2.63
N ILE A 89 -8.48 -2.77 1.35
CA ILE A 89 -7.54 -2.11 0.43
C ILE A 89 -7.85 -0.62 0.35
N CYS A 90 -6.80 0.20 0.38
CA CYS A 90 -6.89 1.64 0.19
C CYS A 90 -5.72 2.11 -0.67
N SER A 91 -5.91 2.10 -1.99
CA SER A 91 -4.86 2.34 -2.98
C SER A 91 -5.23 3.47 -3.94
N SER A 92 -4.24 4.20 -4.43
CA SER A 92 -4.48 5.27 -5.40
C SER A 92 -4.44 4.74 -6.84
N PRO A 93 -5.37 5.18 -7.72
CA PRO A 93 -5.29 4.84 -9.12
C PRO A 93 -4.15 5.63 -9.80
N LEU A 94 -3.46 5.00 -10.74
CA LEU A 94 -2.49 5.69 -11.60
C LEU A 94 -3.23 6.39 -12.74
N ALA A 95 -3.28 7.73 -12.70
CA ALA A 95 -4.08 8.52 -13.64
C ALA A 95 -3.68 8.33 -15.13
N ALA A 96 -2.42 7.96 -15.39
CA ALA A 96 -1.93 7.72 -16.75
C ALA A 96 -2.33 6.35 -17.32
N HIS A 97 -2.92 5.46 -16.49
CA HIS A 97 -3.31 4.11 -16.90
C HIS A 97 -4.85 4.00 -16.89
N PRO A 98 -5.51 3.96 -18.05
CA PRO A 98 -6.98 3.99 -18.14
C PRO A 98 -7.65 2.79 -17.47
N ASP A 99 -7.04 1.62 -17.51
CA ASP A 99 -7.58 0.37 -16.93
C ASP A 99 -7.06 0.09 -15.51
N CYS A 100 -6.35 1.05 -14.87
CA CYS A 100 -5.66 0.85 -13.60
C CYS A 100 -6.57 0.27 -12.49
N GLU A 101 -7.75 0.85 -12.31
CA GLU A 101 -8.69 0.37 -11.28
C GLU A 101 -9.17 -1.05 -11.57
N ALA A 102 -9.56 -1.33 -12.82
CA ALA A 102 -10.03 -2.66 -13.21
C ALA A 102 -8.94 -3.71 -13.04
N GLU A 103 -7.70 -3.40 -13.42
CA GLU A 103 -6.57 -4.32 -13.27
C GLU A 103 -6.21 -4.55 -11.79
N LYS A 104 -6.21 -3.50 -10.96
CA LYS A 104 -6.00 -3.63 -9.51
C LYS A 104 -7.06 -4.50 -8.88
N ARG A 105 -8.34 -4.29 -9.21
CA ARG A 105 -9.44 -5.13 -8.69
C ARG A 105 -9.32 -6.58 -9.15
N GLY A 106 -9.00 -6.84 -10.42
CA GLY A 106 -8.74 -8.19 -10.91
C GLY A 106 -7.60 -8.87 -10.14
N TRP A 107 -6.47 -8.19 -9.98
CA TRP A 107 -5.33 -8.71 -9.20
C TRP A 107 -5.71 -9.01 -7.74
N LEU A 108 -6.51 -8.16 -7.11
CA LEU A 108 -6.99 -8.37 -5.74
C LEU A 108 -7.94 -9.55 -5.64
N ALA A 109 -8.84 -9.73 -6.63
CA ALA A 109 -9.74 -10.86 -6.69
C ALA A 109 -8.98 -12.19 -6.78
N ASP A 110 -7.98 -12.25 -7.66
CA ASP A 110 -7.13 -13.43 -7.84
C ASP A 110 -6.31 -13.77 -6.59
N LEU A 111 -5.80 -12.76 -5.88
CA LEU A 111 -4.90 -12.96 -4.74
C LEU A 111 -5.63 -13.14 -3.40
N LEU A 112 -6.65 -12.31 -3.15
CA LEU A 112 -7.32 -12.16 -1.84
C LEU A 112 -8.81 -12.56 -1.88
N GLY A 113 -9.37 -12.78 -3.05
CA GLY A 113 -10.77 -13.13 -3.29
C GLY A 113 -11.65 -11.95 -3.67
N GLU A 114 -12.79 -12.25 -4.29
CA GLU A 114 -13.76 -11.30 -4.84
C GLU A 114 -14.25 -10.26 -3.82
N GLN A 115 -14.45 -10.67 -2.57
CA GLN A 115 -14.91 -9.77 -1.52
C GLN A 115 -13.90 -8.65 -1.24
N ALA A 116 -12.60 -8.99 -1.15
CA ALA A 116 -11.55 -8.00 -0.94
C ALA A 116 -11.45 -7.01 -2.11
N ALA A 117 -11.60 -7.50 -3.33
CA ALA A 117 -11.61 -6.68 -4.55
C ALA A 117 -12.83 -5.74 -4.61
N PHE A 118 -14.03 -6.25 -4.28
CA PHE A 118 -15.27 -5.47 -4.26
C PHE A 118 -15.23 -4.34 -3.24
N GLU A 119 -14.71 -4.63 -2.05
CA GLU A 119 -14.66 -3.68 -0.92
C GLU A 119 -13.45 -2.74 -0.96
N ALA A 120 -12.58 -2.86 -1.98
CA ALA A 120 -11.38 -2.03 -2.12
C ALA A 120 -11.72 -0.55 -2.39
N TYR A 121 -11.09 0.32 -1.64
CA TYR A 121 -11.05 1.76 -1.93
C TYR A 121 -9.93 2.03 -2.95
N ILE A 122 -10.29 2.27 -4.21
CA ILE A 122 -9.33 2.72 -5.24
C ILE A 122 -9.58 4.21 -5.44
N VAL A 123 -8.93 5.03 -4.61
CA VAL A 123 -9.21 6.46 -4.47
C VAL A 123 -7.92 7.28 -4.42
N ARG A 124 -7.98 8.55 -4.83
CA ARG A 124 -6.84 9.47 -4.71
C ARG A 124 -6.67 10.00 -3.29
N ASP A 125 -7.79 10.26 -2.65
CA ASP A 125 -7.82 10.77 -1.28
C ASP A 125 -8.06 9.63 -0.30
N LYS A 126 -6.98 9.09 0.24
CA LYS A 126 -7.02 8.04 1.27
C LYS A 126 -7.55 8.54 2.61
N CYS A 127 -7.53 9.87 2.82
CA CYS A 127 -7.97 10.48 4.08
C CYS A 127 -9.46 10.34 4.32
N SER A 128 -10.25 10.22 3.24
CA SER A 128 -11.70 10.01 3.31
C SER A 128 -12.09 8.56 3.66
N CYS A 129 -11.15 7.62 3.68
CA CYS A 129 -11.43 6.21 3.94
C CYS A 129 -11.49 5.95 5.45
N PRO A 130 -12.59 5.34 5.96
CA PRO A 130 -12.73 5.05 7.38
C PRO A 130 -11.85 3.88 7.81
N GLY A 131 -11.21 3.99 8.99
CA GLY A 131 -10.37 2.94 9.55
C GLY A 131 -9.65 3.38 10.82
N ILE A 132 -8.96 2.46 11.48
CA ILE A 132 -8.14 2.75 12.66
C ILE A 132 -6.67 2.96 12.31
N ALA A 133 -6.22 2.33 11.24
CA ALA A 133 -4.83 2.41 10.77
C ALA A 133 -4.79 2.33 9.25
N LEU A 134 -3.78 2.96 8.64
CA LEU A 134 -3.37 2.75 7.25
C LEU A 134 -1.94 2.20 7.24
N ILE A 135 -1.76 1.01 6.69
CA ILE A 135 -0.45 0.41 6.39
C ILE A 135 -0.08 0.84 4.97
N ASP A 136 0.98 1.65 4.84
CA ASP A 136 1.36 2.30 3.58
C ASP A 136 2.89 2.49 3.55
N ASP A 137 3.50 2.43 2.38
CA ASP A 137 4.94 2.55 2.21
C ASP A 137 5.44 3.98 2.00
N ILE A 138 4.53 4.94 1.78
CA ILE A 138 4.94 6.34 1.65
C ILE A 138 5.50 6.88 2.98
N PRO A 139 6.50 7.77 2.94
CA PRO A 139 7.14 8.28 4.16
C PRO A 139 6.21 9.01 5.12
N SER A 140 5.23 9.71 4.59
CA SER A 140 4.21 10.45 5.34
C SER A 140 2.93 10.59 4.54
N VAL A 141 1.80 10.51 5.21
CA VAL A 141 0.48 10.84 4.67
C VAL A 141 -0.01 12.10 5.37
N GLU A 142 -0.21 13.16 4.61
CA GLU A 142 -0.73 14.42 5.13
C GLU A 142 -2.26 14.36 5.10
N CYS A 143 -2.84 13.96 6.20
CA CYS A 143 -4.28 13.96 6.42
C CYS A 143 -4.59 14.67 7.73
N GLU A 144 -5.35 15.76 7.66
CA GLU A 144 -5.85 16.40 8.87
C GLU A 144 -7.35 16.75 8.71
N PRO A 145 -8.20 16.27 9.61
CA PRO A 145 -7.97 15.18 10.55
C PRO A 145 -8.14 13.80 9.87
N SER A 146 -7.27 12.84 10.12
CA SER A 146 -7.52 11.45 9.76
C SER A 146 -8.02 10.67 10.97
N ASP A 147 -8.98 9.78 10.75
CA ASP A 147 -9.47 8.89 11.80
C ASP A 147 -8.48 7.76 12.10
N TRP A 148 -7.60 7.44 11.14
CA TRP A 148 -6.64 6.35 11.22
C TRP A 148 -5.22 6.83 11.53
N GLU A 149 -4.39 5.92 11.97
CA GLU A 149 -2.96 6.13 12.18
C GLU A 149 -2.15 5.54 11.05
N HIS A 150 -1.16 6.30 10.58
CA HIS A 150 -0.22 5.80 9.58
C HIS A 150 0.79 4.82 10.21
N ILE A 151 0.83 3.60 9.69
CA ILE A 151 1.84 2.58 9.97
C ILE A 151 2.70 2.46 8.72
N VAL A 152 3.94 2.92 8.79
CA VAL A 152 4.87 2.91 7.66
C VAL A 152 5.30 1.47 7.37
N PHE A 153 5.02 0.96 6.18
CA PHE A 153 5.59 -0.30 5.69
C PHE A 153 7.01 -0.04 5.20
N ASP A 154 7.98 -0.78 5.75
CA ASP A 154 9.41 -0.50 5.61
C ASP A 154 9.92 -0.72 4.19
N MET A 155 10.40 0.36 3.58
CA MET A 155 11.00 0.35 2.23
C MET A 155 12.30 1.18 2.25
N PRO A 156 13.24 0.93 1.33
CA PRO A 156 14.52 1.66 1.31
C PRO A 156 14.37 3.18 1.31
N TYR A 157 13.38 3.72 0.60
CA TYR A 157 13.16 5.16 0.45
C TYR A 157 12.50 5.83 1.65
N ASN A 158 11.97 5.07 2.61
CA ASN A 158 11.32 5.62 3.79
C ASN A 158 12.09 5.40 5.09
N GLN A 159 13.32 4.86 5.02
CA GLN A 159 14.16 4.56 6.19
C GLN A 159 14.44 5.78 7.08
N GLN A 160 14.51 6.98 6.47
CA GLN A 160 14.73 8.23 7.18
C GLN A 160 13.46 8.87 7.74
N SER A 161 12.29 8.30 7.46
CA SER A 161 11.04 8.77 8.05
C SER A 161 11.06 8.59 9.56
N PRO A 162 10.75 9.62 10.35
CA PRO A 162 10.79 9.59 11.81
C PRO A 162 9.66 8.78 12.44
N SER A 163 8.84 8.08 11.64
CA SER A 163 7.69 7.34 12.16
C SER A 163 8.10 6.26 13.17
N ALA A 164 7.59 6.40 14.39
CA ALA A 164 7.72 5.38 15.43
C ALA A 164 6.86 4.13 15.15
N ARG A 165 5.87 4.24 14.26
CA ARG A 165 4.96 3.16 13.87
C ARG A 165 5.42 2.59 12.52
N ARG A 166 6.34 1.64 12.58
CA ARG A 166 6.96 1.02 11.41
C ARG A 166 6.80 -0.49 11.45
N LEU A 167 6.37 -1.07 10.33
CA LEU A 167 6.23 -2.49 10.08
C LEU A 167 7.33 -2.94 9.11
N ARG A 168 8.24 -3.79 9.55
CA ARG A 168 9.43 -4.23 8.77
C ARG A 168 9.13 -5.36 7.78
N GLY A 169 7.88 -5.60 7.52
CA GLY A 169 7.34 -6.64 6.63
C GLY A 169 6.17 -7.35 7.28
N TRP A 170 5.47 -8.16 6.51
CA TRP A 170 4.20 -8.76 6.94
C TRP A 170 4.30 -9.72 8.14
N LEU A 171 5.48 -10.28 8.40
CA LEU A 171 5.71 -11.17 9.56
C LEU A 171 6.41 -10.44 10.72
N ASP A 172 6.42 -9.11 10.76
CA ASP A 172 6.97 -8.36 11.88
C ASP A 172 6.15 -8.65 13.15
N PRO A 173 6.78 -9.16 14.24
CA PRO A 173 6.08 -9.46 15.48
C PRO A 173 5.43 -8.24 16.15
N LYS A 174 5.77 -7.02 15.74
CA LYS A 174 5.18 -5.78 16.25
C LYS A 174 3.78 -5.48 15.69
N LEU A 175 3.35 -6.17 14.62
CA LEU A 175 2.06 -5.89 13.97
C LEU A 175 0.88 -5.89 14.96
N PRO A 176 0.70 -6.90 15.84
CA PRO A 176 -0.41 -6.92 16.81
C PRO A 176 -0.40 -5.71 17.75
N ASP A 177 0.77 -5.34 18.27
CA ASP A 177 0.90 -4.22 19.21
C ASP A 177 0.64 -2.87 18.54
N LEU A 178 1.11 -2.68 17.32
CA LEU A 178 0.84 -1.48 16.51
C LEU A 178 -0.66 -1.29 16.30
N LEU A 179 -1.37 -2.36 15.92
CA LEU A 179 -2.81 -2.31 15.68
C LEU A 179 -3.61 -2.12 16.97
N LEU A 180 -3.23 -2.78 18.05
CA LEU A 180 -3.86 -2.59 19.36
C LEU A 180 -3.70 -1.14 19.84
N GLY A 181 -2.53 -0.55 19.63
CA GLY A 181 -2.27 0.86 19.92
C GLY A 181 -3.15 1.79 19.10
N ALA A 182 -3.26 1.57 17.79
CA ALA A 182 -4.11 2.35 16.89
C ALA A 182 -5.58 2.27 17.31
N ARG A 183 -6.08 1.08 17.61
CA ARG A 183 -7.45 0.86 18.06
C ARG A 183 -7.78 1.57 19.38
N ARG A 184 -6.85 1.55 20.35
CA ARG A 184 -7.03 2.26 21.62
C ARG A 184 -7.17 3.78 21.39
N ARG A 185 -6.30 4.37 20.59
CA ARG A 185 -6.32 5.79 20.28
C ARG A 185 -7.54 6.21 19.46
N TYR A 186 -7.96 5.38 18.49
CA TYR A 186 -9.20 5.60 17.76
C TYR A 186 -10.42 5.69 18.70
N ARG A 187 -10.55 4.74 19.64
CA ARG A 187 -11.64 4.75 20.64
C ARG A 187 -11.60 5.96 21.57
N GLN A 188 -10.41 6.42 21.95
CA GLN A 188 -10.26 7.63 22.76
C GLN A 188 -10.73 8.87 22.01
N ARG A 189 -10.45 8.99 20.71
CA ARG A 189 -10.93 10.10 19.87
C ARG A 189 -12.43 10.05 19.63
N ALA A 190 -13.00 8.88 19.41
CA ALA A 190 -14.43 8.68 19.15
C ALA A 190 -15.31 8.84 20.40
N GLY A 191 -14.73 8.75 21.61
CA GLY A 191 -15.42 8.94 22.89
C GLY A 191 -15.34 10.36 23.47
N GLN A 192 -14.68 11.28 22.75
CA GLN A 192 -14.64 12.72 23.04
C GLN A 192 -15.65 13.47 22.19
#